data_e5ba49558493a8a1339963197e720cbb
#
_entry.id   e5ba49558493a8a1339963197e720cbb
#
_cell.length_a   1.000
_cell.length_b   1.000
_cell.length_c   1.000
_cell.angle_alpha   90.00
_cell.angle_beta   90.00
_cell.angle_gamma   90.00
#
_symmetry.space_group_name_H-M   'P 1'
#
loop_
_entity.id
_entity.type
_entity.pdbx_description
1 polymer ?
#
loop_
_entity_poly.entity_id
_entity_poly.type
_entity_poly.pdbx_seq_one_letter_code
_entity_poly.pdbx_strand_id
1 'polypeptide(L)'
;MIKLDGRGLVPTIVQDANSGQVLMLGYMNPGSIKRTLEEGQVWFYSRSREELWHKGEVSGSYLNFKEAHVDCDGDTLLLRVEPTGPVCHTGNQSCFFQSMDVEHGYEGEDKGSGILEELFSVIQERKLDRPEGSYTVKLLDSGVERIAQKVIEEAGEAALAGATKNRENLPKEAADLLYHMLVLLTASDLSPEDVWRELRKRRG
;
A
#
# COMPACT_ATOMS: atom_id res chain seq x y z
N MET A 1 -17.64 -20.50 -10.40
CA MET A 1 -18.69 -20.54 -9.36
C MET A 1 -17.97 -20.57 -8.03
N ILE A 2 -18.35 -19.71 -7.07
CA ILE A 2 -17.70 -19.66 -5.74
C ILE A 2 -18.09 -20.91 -4.96
N LYS A 3 -17.09 -21.62 -4.43
CA LYS A 3 -17.26 -22.76 -3.53
C LYS A 3 -17.21 -22.25 -2.08
N LEU A 4 -18.22 -22.60 -1.32
CA LEU A 4 -18.28 -22.28 0.09
C LEU A 4 -17.83 -23.50 0.92
N ASP A 5 -17.24 -23.24 2.08
CA ASP A 5 -16.88 -24.29 3.03
C ASP A 5 -18.14 -24.95 3.66
N GLY A 6 -17.95 -25.95 4.53
CA GLY A 6 -19.04 -26.63 5.23
C GLY A 6 -19.89 -25.74 6.16
N ARG A 7 -19.49 -24.48 6.37
CA ARG A 7 -20.22 -23.47 7.14
C ARG A 7 -20.89 -22.43 6.23
N GLY A 8 -20.79 -22.58 4.91
CA GLY A 8 -21.31 -21.63 3.95
C GLY A 8 -20.46 -20.36 3.82
N LEU A 9 -19.15 -20.43 4.12
CA LEU A 9 -18.21 -19.30 4.09
C LEU A 9 -17.16 -19.50 3.02
N VAL A 10 -16.62 -18.39 2.53
CA VAL A 10 -15.43 -18.33 1.67
C VAL A 10 -14.39 -17.40 2.30
N PRO A 11 -13.12 -17.82 2.42
CA PRO A 11 -12.03 -16.93 2.80
C PRO A 11 -11.88 -15.83 1.77
N THR A 12 -11.62 -14.62 2.24
CA THR A 12 -11.60 -13.42 1.40
C THR A 12 -10.39 -12.59 1.75
N ILE A 13 -9.43 -12.54 0.84
CA ILE A 13 -8.26 -11.67 0.90
C ILE A 13 -8.68 -10.28 0.46
N VAL A 14 -8.24 -9.27 1.20
CA VAL A 14 -8.47 -7.86 0.85
C VAL A 14 -7.15 -7.22 0.48
N GLN A 15 -7.11 -6.60 -0.68
CA GLN A 15 -5.94 -5.94 -1.24
C GLN A 15 -6.27 -4.48 -1.58
N ASP A 16 -5.36 -3.58 -1.27
CA ASP A 16 -5.44 -2.19 -1.72
C ASP A 16 -5.36 -2.13 -3.24
N ALA A 17 -6.32 -1.48 -3.87
CA ALA A 17 -6.41 -1.41 -5.33
C ALA A 17 -5.29 -0.54 -5.95
N ASN A 18 -4.71 0.38 -5.17
CA ASN A 18 -3.69 1.31 -5.62
C ASN A 18 -2.28 0.74 -5.39
N SER A 19 -1.94 0.42 -4.15
CA SER A 19 -0.61 -0.07 -3.78
C SER A 19 -0.39 -1.56 -4.09
N GLY A 20 -1.46 -2.35 -4.15
CA GLY A 20 -1.37 -3.81 -4.23
C GLY A 20 -1.04 -4.48 -2.89
N GLN A 21 -0.95 -3.72 -1.78
CA GLN A 21 -0.70 -4.27 -0.46
C GLN A 21 -1.87 -5.15 0.00
N VAL A 22 -1.56 -6.33 0.54
CA VAL A 22 -2.57 -7.15 1.22
C VAL A 22 -2.90 -6.52 2.56
N LEU A 23 -4.18 -6.20 2.77
CA LEU A 23 -4.64 -5.43 3.93
C LEU A 23 -5.13 -6.32 5.07
N MET A 24 -5.95 -7.31 4.76
CA MET A 24 -6.51 -8.24 5.75
C MET A 24 -7.07 -9.50 5.08
N LEU A 25 -7.42 -10.47 5.90
CA LEU A 25 -8.25 -11.61 5.53
C LEU A 25 -9.53 -11.59 6.35
N GLY A 26 -10.65 -11.80 5.70
CA GLY A 26 -11.97 -11.98 6.33
C GLY A 26 -12.68 -13.20 5.78
N TYR A 27 -13.93 -13.41 6.20
CA TYR A 27 -14.79 -14.46 5.68
C TYR A 27 -16.09 -13.85 5.17
N MET A 28 -16.56 -14.31 4.03
CA MET A 28 -17.82 -13.88 3.45
C MET A 28 -18.77 -15.07 3.28
N ASN A 29 -20.06 -14.77 3.37
CA ASN A 29 -21.14 -15.66 2.97
C ASN A 29 -21.91 -15.02 1.81
N PRO A 30 -22.88 -15.69 1.18
CA PRO A 30 -23.67 -15.11 0.08
C PRO A 30 -24.33 -13.77 0.44
N GLY A 31 -24.74 -13.60 1.70
CA GLY A 31 -25.34 -12.35 2.19
C GLY A 31 -24.38 -11.19 2.23
N SER A 32 -23.15 -11.39 2.75
CA SER A 32 -22.13 -10.35 2.79
C SER A 32 -21.57 -10.02 1.39
N ILE A 33 -21.43 -11.02 0.51
CA ILE A 33 -21.05 -10.81 -0.89
C ILE A 33 -22.10 -9.91 -1.57
N LYS A 34 -23.38 -10.26 -1.45
CA LYS A 34 -24.47 -9.49 -2.03
C LYS A 34 -24.45 -8.04 -1.55
N ARG A 35 -24.37 -7.81 -0.23
CA ARG A 35 -24.29 -6.45 0.34
C ARG A 35 -23.07 -5.67 -0.16
N THR A 36 -21.92 -6.29 -0.21
CA THR A 36 -20.70 -5.65 -0.73
C THR A 36 -20.89 -5.14 -2.16
N LEU A 37 -21.51 -5.95 -3.02
CA LEU A 37 -21.78 -5.58 -4.41
C LEU A 37 -22.85 -4.50 -4.56
N GLU A 38 -23.87 -4.51 -3.72
CA GLU A 38 -24.99 -3.55 -3.76
C GLU A 38 -24.63 -2.19 -3.14
N GLU A 39 -23.89 -2.20 -2.01
CA GLU A 39 -23.60 -1.00 -1.25
C GLU A 39 -22.24 -0.36 -1.63
N GLY A 40 -21.37 -1.07 -2.36
CA GLY A 40 -20.05 -0.59 -2.75
C GLY A 40 -19.04 -0.50 -1.59
N GLN A 41 -19.39 -1.03 -0.42
CA GLN A 41 -18.53 -1.11 0.76
C GLN A 41 -18.48 -2.54 1.26
N VAL A 42 -17.32 -2.95 1.83
CA VAL A 42 -17.06 -4.36 2.17
C VAL A 42 -17.81 -4.78 3.42
N TRP A 43 -18.59 -5.84 3.26
CA TRP A 43 -19.25 -6.58 4.32
C TRP A 43 -18.64 -7.97 4.47
N PHE A 44 -18.40 -8.38 5.70
CA PHE A 44 -17.94 -9.72 6.06
C PHE A 44 -19.00 -10.48 6.86
N TYR A 45 -18.69 -11.74 7.12
CA TYR A 45 -19.40 -12.57 8.09
C TYR A 45 -18.47 -12.85 9.28
N SER A 46 -18.86 -12.43 10.46
CA SER A 46 -18.13 -12.70 11.70
C SER A 46 -18.39 -14.13 12.15
N ARG A 47 -17.36 -14.98 12.13
CA ARG A 47 -17.46 -16.38 12.55
C ARG A 47 -17.73 -16.55 14.05
N SER A 48 -17.31 -15.61 14.89
CA SER A 48 -17.48 -15.65 16.34
C SER A 48 -18.82 -15.09 16.81
N ARG A 49 -19.36 -14.10 16.07
CA ARG A 49 -20.65 -13.46 16.38
C ARG A 49 -21.80 -14.04 15.58
N GLU A 50 -21.49 -14.82 14.54
CA GLU A 50 -22.44 -15.42 13.60
C GLU A 50 -23.37 -14.40 12.91
N GLU A 51 -22.83 -13.22 12.59
CA GLU A 51 -23.57 -12.10 11.98
C GLU A 51 -22.80 -11.41 10.86
N LEU A 52 -23.53 -10.65 10.03
CA LEU A 52 -22.91 -9.78 9.04
C LEU A 52 -22.22 -8.60 9.75
N TRP A 53 -21.06 -8.24 9.25
CA TRP A 53 -20.22 -7.16 9.79
C TRP A 53 -19.81 -6.19 8.70
N HIS A 54 -20.19 -4.93 8.83
CA HIS A 54 -19.76 -3.85 7.96
C HIS A 54 -18.36 -3.38 8.35
N LYS A 55 -17.38 -3.60 7.52
CA LYS A 55 -16.00 -3.18 7.83
C LYS A 55 -15.91 -1.66 7.86
N GLY A 56 -15.54 -1.15 9.03
CA GLY A 56 -15.42 0.30 9.27
C GLY A 56 -16.56 0.89 10.11
N GLU A 57 -17.64 0.18 10.37
CA GLU A 57 -18.81 0.73 11.11
C GLU A 57 -18.48 1.28 12.50
N VAL A 58 -17.45 0.72 13.16
CA VAL A 58 -17.00 1.17 14.48
C VAL A 58 -15.79 2.10 14.38
N SER A 59 -14.84 1.81 13.49
CA SER A 59 -13.57 2.54 13.39
C SER A 59 -13.62 3.77 12.48
N GLY A 60 -14.64 3.90 11.63
CA GLY A 60 -14.69 4.89 10.55
C GLY A 60 -13.82 4.54 9.33
N SER A 61 -12.99 3.49 9.42
CA SER A 61 -12.11 3.05 8.33
C SER A 61 -12.82 2.06 7.43
N TYR A 62 -13.59 2.56 6.49
CA TYR A 62 -14.33 1.77 5.52
C TYR A 62 -13.43 1.26 4.39
N LEU A 63 -13.87 0.20 3.72
CA LEU A 63 -13.24 -0.35 2.54
C LEU A 63 -14.18 -0.17 1.35
N ASN A 64 -13.88 0.77 0.46
CA ASN A 64 -14.67 1.00 -0.74
C ASN A 64 -14.32 -0.07 -1.79
N PHE A 65 -15.31 -0.88 -2.13
CA PHE A 65 -15.17 -1.98 -3.07
C PHE A 65 -14.89 -1.48 -4.49
N LYS A 66 -13.96 -2.09 -5.20
CA LYS A 66 -13.63 -1.81 -6.61
C LYS A 66 -13.88 -3.01 -7.50
N GLU A 67 -13.27 -4.15 -7.20
CA GLU A 67 -13.40 -5.37 -7.99
C GLU A 67 -13.19 -6.62 -7.13
N ALA A 68 -13.66 -7.76 -7.61
CA ALA A 68 -13.50 -9.05 -6.98
C ALA A 68 -12.99 -10.08 -7.99
N HIS A 69 -12.09 -10.94 -7.53
CA HIS A 69 -11.59 -12.08 -8.28
C HIS A 69 -11.84 -13.36 -7.48
N VAL A 70 -12.09 -14.44 -8.20
CA VAL A 70 -12.20 -15.78 -7.64
C VAL A 70 -10.92 -16.51 -8.03
N ASP A 71 -10.34 -17.28 -7.14
CA ASP A 71 -9.15 -18.05 -7.46
C ASP A 71 -9.44 -19.22 -8.42
N CYS A 72 -8.40 -19.96 -8.79
CA CYS A 72 -8.47 -20.95 -9.89
C CYS A 72 -9.41 -22.13 -9.60
N ASP A 73 -9.61 -22.52 -8.35
CA ASP A 73 -10.47 -23.61 -7.96
C ASP A 73 -11.78 -23.18 -7.24
N GLY A 74 -11.94 -21.86 -7.09
CA GLY A 74 -13.19 -21.23 -6.68
C GLY A 74 -13.46 -21.19 -5.19
N ASP A 75 -12.45 -21.44 -4.34
CA ASP A 75 -12.61 -21.53 -2.89
C ASP A 75 -12.06 -20.34 -2.11
N THR A 76 -11.52 -19.31 -2.81
CA THR A 76 -11.01 -18.07 -2.21
C THR A 76 -11.43 -16.86 -3.04
N LEU A 77 -11.72 -15.75 -2.37
CA LEU A 77 -11.97 -14.45 -2.98
C LEU A 77 -10.80 -13.50 -2.76
N LEU A 78 -10.48 -12.70 -3.77
CA LEU A 78 -9.65 -11.51 -3.66
C LEU A 78 -10.54 -10.29 -3.93
N LEU A 79 -10.69 -9.41 -2.93
CA LEU A 79 -11.33 -8.11 -3.10
C LEU A 79 -10.27 -7.02 -3.24
N ARG A 80 -10.35 -6.22 -4.29
CA ARG A 80 -9.57 -4.99 -4.42
C ARG A 80 -10.41 -3.81 -3.96
N VAL A 81 -9.84 -3.01 -3.05
CA VAL A 81 -10.57 -1.96 -2.33
C VAL A 81 -9.75 -0.67 -2.27
N GLU A 82 -10.42 0.45 -2.02
CA GLU A 82 -9.80 1.69 -1.55
C GLU A 82 -10.15 1.89 -0.07
N PRO A 83 -9.18 1.76 0.86
CA PRO A 83 -9.42 2.01 2.27
C PRO A 83 -9.55 3.52 2.54
N THR A 84 -10.44 3.92 3.46
CA THR A 84 -10.59 5.31 3.91
C THR A 84 -9.69 5.66 5.08
N GLY A 85 -8.92 4.70 5.60
CA GLY A 85 -8.02 4.84 6.73
C GLY A 85 -7.37 3.51 7.09
N PRO A 86 -6.63 3.43 8.21
CA PRO A 86 -5.98 2.22 8.68
C PRO A 86 -6.95 1.05 8.79
N VAL A 87 -6.57 -0.10 8.22
CA VAL A 87 -7.48 -1.27 8.15
C VAL A 87 -7.43 -2.10 9.41
N CYS A 88 -6.26 -2.19 10.05
CA CYS A 88 -6.09 -2.95 11.28
C CYS A 88 -6.69 -2.21 12.49
N HIS A 89 -7.28 -2.95 13.42
CA HIS A 89 -7.78 -2.40 14.69
C HIS A 89 -6.69 -1.84 15.61
N THR A 90 -5.42 -2.17 15.33
CA THR A 90 -4.25 -1.62 16.03
C THR A 90 -3.79 -0.28 15.48
N GLY A 91 -4.44 0.25 14.43
CA GLY A 91 -4.06 1.49 13.76
C GLY A 91 -3.08 1.32 12.60
N ASN A 92 -2.62 0.11 12.30
CA ASN A 92 -1.77 -0.17 11.16
C ASN A 92 -2.57 -0.21 9.84
N GLN A 93 -1.93 0.16 8.72
CA GLN A 93 -2.55 0.11 7.39
C GLN A 93 -2.98 -1.31 7.01
N SER A 94 -2.19 -2.31 7.35
CA SER A 94 -2.45 -3.72 7.10
C SER A 94 -2.50 -4.52 8.40
N CYS A 95 -3.26 -5.63 8.42
CA CYS A 95 -3.20 -6.63 9.49
C CYS A 95 -1.92 -7.49 9.43
N PHE A 96 -1.24 -7.48 8.30
CA PHE A 96 -0.01 -8.25 8.06
C PHE A 96 1.23 -7.38 8.25
N PHE A 97 1.36 -6.76 9.41
CA PHE A 97 2.48 -5.87 9.75
C PHE A 97 3.60 -6.55 10.54
N GLN A 98 3.43 -7.82 10.93
CA GLN A 98 4.45 -8.59 11.61
C GLN A 98 5.03 -9.62 10.65
N SER A 99 6.35 -9.63 10.46
CA SER A 99 7.03 -10.69 9.73
C SER A 99 7.20 -11.94 10.58
N MET A 100 6.98 -13.12 10.00
CA MET A 100 7.41 -14.39 10.58
C MET A 100 8.78 -14.72 9.99
N ASP A 101 9.84 -14.63 10.78
CA ASP A 101 11.13 -15.17 10.41
C ASP A 101 11.36 -16.51 11.11
N VAL A 102 11.62 -17.54 10.31
CA VAL A 102 11.77 -18.90 10.80
C VAL A 102 13.23 -19.22 11.21
N GLU A 103 14.21 -18.40 10.83
CA GLU A 103 15.63 -18.72 11.04
C GLU A 103 16.47 -17.67 11.78
N HIS A 104 16.11 -16.37 11.78
CA HIS A 104 17.04 -15.32 12.21
C HIS A 104 16.45 -14.23 13.11
N GLY A 105 15.23 -14.37 13.62
CA GLY A 105 14.63 -13.40 14.56
C GLY A 105 14.66 -11.96 14.03
N TYR A 106 14.20 -11.76 12.80
CA TYR A 106 14.21 -10.44 12.17
C TYR A 106 13.19 -9.53 12.86
N GLU A 107 13.69 -8.61 13.68
CA GLU A 107 12.93 -7.47 14.18
C GLU A 107 12.91 -6.39 13.07
N GLY A 108 12.10 -6.57 12.06
CA GLY A 108 11.94 -5.61 10.97
C GLY A 108 10.69 -5.91 10.17
N GLU A 109 9.87 -4.91 9.96
CA GLU A 109 8.76 -5.00 9.02
C GLU A 109 9.33 -5.02 7.61
N ASP A 110 9.36 -6.20 6.95
CA ASP A 110 9.62 -6.26 5.51
C ASP A 110 8.37 -5.77 4.78
N LYS A 111 8.38 -4.51 4.37
CA LYS A 111 7.25 -3.87 3.69
C LYS A 111 7.29 -4.05 2.18
N GLY A 112 8.33 -4.70 1.65
CA GLY A 112 8.48 -4.89 0.21
C GLY A 112 8.24 -3.60 -0.56
N SER A 113 7.39 -3.65 -1.61
CA SER A 113 7.03 -2.44 -2.40
C SER A 113 6.21 -1.41 -1.61
N GLY A 114 5.56 -1.79 -0.51
CA GLY A 114 4.82 -0.88 0.37
C GLY A 114 5.69 0.16 1.09
N ILE A 115 7.02 -0.01 1.07
CA ILE A 115 7.96 0.98 1.62
C ILE A 115 7.87 2.33 0.92
N LEU A 116 7.51 2.38 -0.37
CA LEU A 116 7.40 3.63 -1.10
C LEU A 116 6.20 4.46 -0.64
N GLU A 117 5.05 3.82 -0.39
CA GLU A 117 3.85 4.47 0.13
C GLU A 117 4.07 4.97 1.56
N GLU A 118 4.74 4.18 2.39
CA GLU A 118 5.10 4.61 3.73
C GLU A 118 6.06 5.79 3.73
N LEU A 119 7.13 5.72 2.93
CA LEU A 119 8.08 6.80 2.79
C LEU A 119 7.40 8.08 2.28
N PHE A 120 6.46 7.95 1.33
CA PHE A 120 5.66 9.07 0.86
C PHE A 120 4.79 9.66 1.99
N SER A 121 4.15 8.83 2.81
CA SER A 121 3.37 9.28 3.97
C SER A 121 4.25 10.06 4.96
N VAL A 122 5.45 9.56 5.27
CA VAL A 122 6.44 10.26 6.11
C VAL A 122 6.85 11.60 5.52
N ILE A 123 7.04 11.69 4.19
CA ILE A 123 7.37 12.95 3.51
C ILE A 123 6.21 13.95 3.62
N GLN A 124 4.97 13.48 3.46
CA GLN A 124 3.76 14.31 3.62
C GLN A 124 3.61 14.82 5.07
N GLU A 125 3.79 13.97 6.06
CA GLU A 125 3.78 14.38 7.47
C GLU A 125 4.84 15.45 7.73
N ARG A 126 6.06 15.28 7.24
CA ARG A 126 7.13 16.28 7.38
C ARG A 126 6.83 17.59 6.66
N LYS A 127 6.11 17.55 5.53
CA LYS A 127 5.63 18.76 4.84
C LYS A 127 4.64 19.53 5.72
N LEU A 128 3.77 18.83 6.47
CA LEU A 128 2.76 19.43 7.35
C LEU A 128 3.35 19.88 8.69
N ASP A 129 4.02 18.97 9.39
CA ASP A 129 4.48 19.17 10.78
C ASP A 129 5.77 19.99 10.89
N ARG A 130 6.56 20.02 9.82
CA ARG A 130 7.82 20.78 9.68
C ARG A 130 8.79 20.62 10.86
N PRO A 131 9.16 19.37 11.24
CA PRO A 131 10.01 19.14 12.39
C PRO A 131 11.39 19.79 12.21
N GLU A 132 11.89 20.41 13.29
CA GLU A 132 13.19 21.08 13.31
C GLU A 132 14.32 20.10 12.95
N GLY A 133 15.26 20.54 12.13
CA GLY A 133 16.40 19.73 11.70
C GLY A 133 16.12 18.77 10.54
N SER A 134 14.88 18.59 10.13
CA SER A 134 14.50 17.66 9.06
C SER A 134 15.12 18.02 7.72
N TYR A 135 15.82 17.03 7.12
CA TYR A 135 16.36 17.16 5.76
C TYR A 135 15.24 17.35 4.72
N THR A 136 14.15 16.58 4.83
CA THR A 136 12.98 16.70 3.95
C THR A 136 12.41 18.12 3.95
N VAL A 137 12.28 18.73 5.13
CA VAL A 137 11.78 20.11 5.26
C VAL A 137 12.74 21.11 4.59
N LYS A 138 14.05 20.98 4.84
CA LYS A 138 15.06 21.82 4.20
C LYS A 138 15.01 21.72 2.68
N LEU A 139 14.80 20.51 2.17
CA LEU A 139 14.73 20.24 0.73
C LEU A 139 13.45 20.86 0.13
N LEU A 140 12.30 20.71 0.78
CA LEU A 140 11.05 21.35 0.37
C LEU A 140 11.16 22.88 0.37
N ASP A 141 11.82 23.47 1.37
CA ASP A 141 12.05 24.91 1.47
C ASP A 141 13.00 25.45 0.39
N SER A 142 13.87 24.61 -0.12
CA SER A 142 14.82 25.02 -1.18
C SER A 142 14.18 25.18 -2.57
N GLY A 143 12.92 24.79 -2.71
CA GLY A 143 12.13 24.92 -3.94
C GLY A 143 12.28 23.76 -4.92
N VAL A 144 11.33 23.70 -5.86
CA VAL A 144 11.19 22.60 -6.82
C VAL A 144 12.42 22.44 -7.71
N GLU A 145 13.07 23.54 -8.10
CA GLU A 145 14.27 23.52 -8.94
C GLU A 145 15.44 22.80 -8.25
N ARG A 146 15.62 23.03 -6.94
CA ARG A 146 16.67 22.36 -6.17
C ARG A 146 16.36 20.88 -5.99
N ILE A 147 15.10 20.52 -5.76
CA ILE A 147 14.68 19.13 -5.69
C ILE A 147 14.91 18.42 -7.02
N ALA A 148 14.56 19.08 -8.14
CA ALA A 148 14.79 18.54 -9.48
C ALA A 148 16.28 18.33 -9.78
N GLN A 149 17.17 19.25 -9.34
CA GLN A 149 18.61 19.06 -9.42
C GLN A 149 19.07 17.79 -8.67
N LYS A 150 18.54 17.57 -7.45
CA LYS A 150 18.86 16.35 -6.69
C LYS A 150 18.42 15.09 -7.43
N VAL A 151 17.23 15.06 -8.01
CA VAL A 151 16.77 13.92 -8.83
C VAL A 151 17.75 13.64 -9.98
N ILE A 152 18.28 14.68 -10.66
CA ILE A 152 19.25 14.52 -11.75
C ILE A 152 20.59 13.98 -11.21
N GLU A 153 21.07 14.51 -10.08
CA GLU A 153 22.30 14.06 -9.42
C GLU A 153 22.21 12.55 -9.11
N GLU A 154 21.18 12.11 -8.38
CA GLU A 154 20.98 10.71 -7.97
C GLU A 154 20.74 9.77 -9.18
N ALA A 155 20.01 10.24 -10.19
CA ALA A 155 19.84 9.48 -11.43
C ALA A 155 21.17 9.25 -12.14
N GLY A 156 22.06 10.26 -12.15
CA GLY A 156 23.41 10.15 -12.70
C GLY A 156 24.27 9.15 -11.94
N GLU A 157 24.25 9.20 -10.61
CA GLU A 157 25.00 8.30 -9.73
C GLU A 157 24.52 6.86 -9.87
N ALA A 158 23.19 6.64 -9.87
CA ALA A 158 22.59 5.32 -10.11
C ALA A 158 22.97 4.77 -11.50
N ALA A 159 22.92 5.61 -12.55
CA ALA A 159 23.31 5.21 -13.90
C ALA A 159 24.79 4.83 -13.99
N LEU A 160 25.69 5.59 -13.35
CA LEU A 160 27.13 5.28 -13.29
C LEU A 160 27.40 4.01 -12.51
N ALA A 161 26.75 3.81 -11.36
CA ALA A 161 26.85 2.57 -10.57
C ALA A 161 26.39 1.35 -11.39
N GLY A 162 25.30 1.47 -12.14
CA GLY A 162 24.81 0.46 -13.06
C GLY A 162 25.79 0.14 -14.20
N ALA A 163 26.30 1.19 -14.89
CA ALA A 163 27.24 1.06 -16.01
C ALA A 163 28.57 0.43 -15.59
N THR A 164 29.05 0.76 -14.38
CA THR A 164 30.28 0.19 -13.82
C THR A 164 30.09 -1.16 -13.12
N LYS A 165 28.85 -1.69 -13.11
CA LYS A 165 28.48 -2.94 -12.41
C LYS A 165 28.80 -2.93 -10.91
N ASN A 166 28.76 -1.74 -10.29
CA ASN A 166 28.97 -1.58 -8.86
C ASN A 166 27.69 -2.01 -8.09
N ARG A 167 27.61 -3.30 -7.78
CA ARG A 167 26.44 -3.91 -7.13
C ARG A 167 26.22 -3.44 -5.69
N GLU A 168 27.22 -2.88 -5.05
CA GLU A 168 27.13 -2.37 -3.69
C GLU A 168 26.49 -0.98 -3.67
N ASN A 169 26.87 -0.11 -4.60
CA ASN A 169 26.39 1.27 -4.64
C ASN A 169 25.07 1.43 -5.41
N LEU A 170 24.82 0.61 -6.44
CA LEU A 170 23.60 0.77 -7.24
C LEU A 170 22.29 0.77 -6.42
N PRO A 171 22.10 -0.11 -5.41
CA PRO A 171 20.90 -0.03 -4.58
C PRO A 171 20.79 1.24 -3.74
N LYS A 172 21.92 1.80 -3.28
CA LYS A 172 21.97 3.03 -2.48
C LYS A 172 21.54 4.23 -3.33
N GLU A 173 22.19 4.41 -4.47
CA GLU A 173 21.87 5.50 -5.40
C GLU A 173 20.44 5.39 -5.96
N ALA A 174 19.96 4.17 -6.22
CA ALA A 174 18.58 3.95 -6.64
C ALA A 174 17.58 4.31 -5.52
N ALA A 175 17.89 4.03 -4.26
CA ALA A 175 17.06 4.42 -3.12
C ALA A 175 17.03 5.94 -2.96
N ASP A 176 18.17 6.62 -3.09
CA ASP A 176 18.25 8.09 -3.03
C ASP A 176 17.50 8.75 -4.18
N LEU A 177 17.57 8.20 -5.38
CA LEU A 177 16.75 8.62 -6.52
C LEU A 177 15.25 8.50 -6.22
N LEU A 178 14.80 7.35 -5.72
CA LEU A 178 13.38 7.12 -5.38
C LEU A 178 12.92 8.09 -4.30
N TYR A 179 13.72 8.32 -3.26
CA TYR A 179 13.41 9.27 -2.22
C TYR A 179 13.23 10.69 -2.79
N HIS A 180 14.17 11.19 -3.58
CA HIS A 180 14.09 12.53 -4.16
C HIS A 180 12.94 12.66 -5.17
N MET A 181 12.59 11.58 -5.88
CA MET A 181 11.40 11.54 -6.72
C MET A 181 10.11 11.72 -5.91
N LEU A 182 9.98 11.04 -4.75
CA LEU A 182 8.83 11.20 -3.87
C LEU A 182 8.72 12.61 -3.29
N VAL A 183 9.86 13.24 -2.94
CA VAL A 183 9.88 14.63 -2.49
C VAL A 183 9.47 15.58 -3.62
N LEU A 184 9.91 15.33 -4.86
CA LEU A 184 9.53 16.12 -6.03
C LEU A 184 8.01 16.01 -6.31
N LEU A 185 7.45 14.83 -6.24
CA LEU A 185 6.00 14.62 -6.36
C LEU A 185 5.25 15.42 -5.28
N THR A 186 5.70 15.31 -4.02
CA THR A 186 5.12 16.06 -2.89
C THR A 186 5.19 17.58 -3.09
N ALA A 187 6.31 18.09 -3.61
CA ALA A 187 6.49 19.53 -3.88
C ALA A 187 5.64 20.02 -5.07
N SER A 188 5.23 19.09 -5.94
CA SER A 188 4.39 19.35 -7.12
C SER A 188 2.91 19.03 -6.89
N ASP A 189 2.51 18.75 -5.64
CA ASP A 189 1.15 18.35 -5.25
C ASP A 189 0.63 17.12 -6.02
N LEU A 190 1.54 16.19 -6.35
CA LEU A 190 1.28 14.89 -6.96
C LEU A 190 1.56 13.76 -5.97
N SER A 191 1.06 12.57 -6.30
CA SER A 191 1.24 11.35 -5.51
C SER A 191 1.89 10.23 -6.34
N PRO A 192 2.45 9.19 -5.71
CA PRO A 192 2.89 7.98 -6.41
C PRO A 192 1.79 7.35 -7.28
N GLU A 193 0.52 7.45 -6.88
CA GLU A 193 -0.62 6.94 -7.66
C GLU A 193 -0.72 7.57 -9.05
N ASP A 194 -0.36 8.85 -9.20
CA ASP A 194 -0.32 9.51 -10.50
C ASP A 194 0.72 8.84 -11.41
N VAL A 195 1.87 8.45 -10.85
CA VAL A 195 2.92 7.71 -11.57
C VAL A 195 2.45 6.28 -11.90
N TRP A 196 1.83 5.59 -10.92
CA TRP A 196 1.32 4.23 -11.12
C TRP A 196 0.25 4.20 -12.20
N ARG A 197 -0.60 5.22 -12.29
CA ARG A 197 -1.60 5.38 -13.34
C ARG A 197 -0.96 5.47 -14.73
N GLU A 198 0.12 6.23 -14.88
CA GLU A 198 0.85 6.33 -16.15
C GLU A 198 1.57 5.02 -16.50
N LEU A 199 2.17 4.34 -15.52
CA LEU A 199 2.80 3.04 -15.74
C LEU A 199 1.79 1.96 -16.14
N ARG A 200 0.59 1.96 -15.53
CA ARG A 200 -0.48 1.05 -15.93
C ARG A 200 -0.91 1.23 -17.39
N LYS A 201 -1.00 2.48 -17.86
CA LYS A 201 -1.31 2.77 -19.28
C LYS A 201 -0.25 2.20 -20.24
N ARG A 202 1.03 2.14 -19.81
CA ARG A 202 2.14 1.62 -20.64
C ARG A 202 2.24 0.09 -20.63
N ARG A 203 1.57 -0.55 -19.69
CA ARG A 203 1.60 -2.00 -19.56
C ARG A 203 0.79 -2.70 -20.67
N GLY A 204 -0.09 -2.00 -21.38
CA GLY A 204 -0.93 -2.54 -22.48
C GLY A 204 -2.22 -3.13 -21.97
#